data_e46fe231b118a54a4c706ce36f1f698c
#
_entry.id   e46fe231b118a54a4c706ce36f1f698c
#
_cell.length_a   1.000
_cell.length_b   1.000
_cell.length_c   1.000
_cell.angle_alpha   90.00
_cell.angle_beta   90.00
_cell.angle_gamma   90.00
#
_symmetry.space_group_name_H-M   'P 1'
#
loop_
_entity.id
_entity.type
_entity.pdbx_description
1 polymer ?
#
loop_
_entity_poly.entity_id
_entity_poly.type
_entity_poly.pdbx_seq_one_letter_code
_entity_poly.pdbx_strand_id
1 'polypeptide(L)'
;MKTHKILLILFAAFTGWCGTMNAQDADLKKRMKDADPKVIGTRIVNKFLITPHTRFGNPRAEKAPNYVTYPDACTWLGALWFSKAVKNKDMQQRLKERFEPLFTTEKNMLPRMVHVDYNVVGAVPLEIYMQKLGDRKYFDLGMKYADTQWEVPVDAKPEEKAYAGQGYYWQTRVWIDD
;
A
#
# COMPACT_ATOMS: atom_id res chain seq x y z
N MET A 1 -57.12 -8.49 43.60
CA MET A 1 -57.20 -8.04 42.18
C MET A 1 -56.16 -6.94 41.77
N LYS A 2 -55.16 -6.62 42.58
CA LYS A 2 -54.18 -5.57 42.24
C LYS A 2 -52.79 -6.08 41.74
N THR A 3 -52.51 -7.33 41.92
CA THR A 3 -51.19 -7.94 41.58
C THR A 3 -51.03 -8.31 40.11
N HIS A 4 -52.10 -8.57 39.36
CA HIS A 4 -52.02 -8.97 37.94
C HIS A 4 -51.78 -7.82 36.96
N LYS A 5 -52.15 -6.57 37.35
CA LYS A 5 -51.93 -5.40 36.48
C LYS A 5 -50.48 -4.92 36.45
N ILE A 6 -49.74 -5.10 37.55
CA ILE A 6 -48.30 -4.73 37.62
C ILE A 6 -47.46 -5.69 36.81
N LEU A 7 -47.79 -6.98 36.75
CA LEU A 7 -47.06 -7.98 35.98
C LEU A 7 -47.17 -7.76 34.47
N LEU A 8 -48.32 -7.32 33.97
CA LEU A 8 -48.56 -7.02 32.56
C LEU A 8 -47.78 -5.79 32.08
N ILE A 9 -47.62 -4.76 32.92
CA ILE A 9 -46.87 -3.53 32.57
C ILE A 9 -45.35 -3.84 32.52
N LEU A 10 -44.84 -4.68 33.41
CA LEU A 10 -43.43 -5.11 33.39
C LEU A 10 -43.09 -5.97 32.17
N PHE A 11 -44.05 -6.79 31.70
CA PHE A 11 -43.82 -7.63 30.50
C PHE A 11 -43.83 -6.79 29.20
N ALA A 12 -44.69 -5.76 29.11
CA ALA A 12 -44.71 -4.85 27.97
C ALA A 12 -43.48 -3.95 27.89
N ALA A 13 -42.88 -3.55 29.02
CA ALA A 13 -41.65 -2.78 29.05
C ALA A 13 -40.42 -3.62 28.65
N PHE A 14 -40.42 -4.90 28.95
CA PHE A 14 -39.30 -5.80 28.59
C PHE A 14 -39.32 -6.19 27.11
N THR A 15 -40.49 -6.34 26.47
CA THR A 15 -40.60 -6.65 25.04
C THR A 15 -40.25 -5.45 24.16
N GLY A 16 -40.51 -4.22 24.62
CA GLY A 16 -40.08 -3.00 23.90
C GLY A 16 -38.57 -2.79 23.84
N TRP A 17 -37.84 -3.21 24.87
CA TRP A 17 -36.37 -3.03 24.90
C TRP A 17 -35.63 -4.04 24.03
N CYS A 18 -36.13 -5.27 23.88
CA CYS A 18 -35.53 -6.24 22.95
C CYS A 18 -35.68 -5.82 21.48
N GLY A 19 -36.77 -5.11 21.11
CA GLY A 19 -36.98 -4.63 19.74
C GLY A 19 -36.00 -3.51 19.31
N THR A 20 -35.65 -2.60 20.24
CA THR A 20 -34.73 -1.50 19.96
C THR A 20 -33.28 -1.96 19.80
N MET A 21 -32.83 -2.96 20.55
CA MET A 21 -31.50 -3.54 20.40
C MET A 21 -31.32 -4.22 19.03
N ASN A 22 -32.30 -4.93 18.51
CA ASN A 22 -32.27 -5.57 17.21
C ASN A 22 -32.20 -4.56 16.04
N ALA A 23 -32.90 -3.44 16.16
CA ALA A 23 -32.91 -2.39 15.14
C ALA A 23 -31.58 -1.65 15.07
N GLN A 24 -30.94 -1.36 16.22
CA GLN A 24 -29.63 -0.74 16.28
C GLN A 24 -28.53 -1.68 15.73
N ASP A 25 -28.61 -2.97 16.02
CA ASP A 25 -27.65 -3.96 15.51
C ASP A 25 -27.78 -4.14 13.99
N ALA A 26 -28.99 -4.09 13.45
CA ALA A 26 -29.22 -4.13 12.00
C ALA A 26 -28.69 -2.89 11.26
N ASP A 27 -28.88 -1.68 11.82
CA ASP A 27 -28.32 -0.45 11.27
C ASP A 27 -26.78 -0.43 11.36
N LEU A 28 -26.23 -0.86 12.48
CA LEU A 28 -24.78 -0.99 12.65
C LEU A 28 -24.18 -1.98 11.64
N LYS A 29 -24.77 -3.14 11.45
CA LYS A 29 -24.36 -4.14 10.45
C LYS A 29 -24.42 -3.61 9.03
N LYS A 30 -25.46 -2.81 8.70
CA LYS A 30 -25.58 -2.15 7.41
C LYS A 30 -24.45 -1.14 7.18
N ARG A 31 -24.18 -0.26 8.16
CA ARG A 31 -23.08 0.71 8.11
C ARG A 31 -21.72 0.03 8.03
N MET A 32 -21.50 -1.05 8.78
CA MET A 32 -20.27 -1.84 8.73
C MET A 32 -20.08 -2.50 7.37
N LYS A 33 -21.12 -2.89 6.66
CA LYS A 33 -21.01 -3.48 5.32
C LYS A 33 -20.44 -2.51 4.29
N ASP A 34 -20.83 -1.23 4.37
CA ASP A 34 -20.31 -0.17 3.50
C ASP A 34 -18.89 0.26 3.90
N ALA A 35 -18.51 0.07 5.17
CA ALA A 35 -17.19 0.33 5.73
C ALA A 35 -16.32 -0.92 5.84
N ASP A 36 -16.71 -2.06 5.25
CA ASP A 36 -15.93 -3.29 5.27
C ASP A 36 -14.53 -3.04 4.67
N PRO A 37 -13.44 -3.28 5.42
CA PRO A 37 -12.07 -3.07 4.94
C PRO A 37 -11.77 -3.81 3.64
N LYS A 38 -12.39 -4.98 3.42
CA LYS A 38 -12.24 -5.73 2.17
C LYS A 38 -12.87 -5.00 0.98
N VAL A 39 -14.04 -4.40 1.17
CA VAL A 39 -14.71 -3.61 0.12
C VAL A 39 -13.91 -2.35 -0.19
N ILE A 40 -13.51 -1.62 0.84
CA ILE A 40 -12.73 -0.38 0.69
C ILE A 40 -11.37 -0.69 0.05
N GLY A 41 -10.64 -1.66 0.56
CA GLY A 41 -9.33 -2.06 0.03
C GLY A 41 -9.42 -2.51 -1.43
N THR A 42 -10.46 -3.27 -1.80
CA THR A 42 -10.69 -3.67 -3.19
C THR A 42 -10.90 -2.45 -4.11
N ARG A 43 -11.66 -1.45 -3.67
CA ARG A 43 -11.86 -0.20 -4.44
C ARG A 43 -10.54 0.57 -4.62
N ILE A 44 -9.74 0.66 -3.56
CA ILE A 44 -8.43 1.34 -3.60
C ILE A 44 -7.51 0.64 -4.58
N VAL A 45 -7.35 -0.68 -4.49
CA VAL A 45 -6.47 -1.44 -5.40
C VAL A 45 -6.95 -1.37 -6.83
N ASN A 46 -8.26 -1.48 -7.09
CA ASN A 46 -8.79 -1.33 -8.45
C ASN A 46 -8.52 0.08 -9.00
N LYS A 47 -8.66 1.13 -8.18
CA LYS A 47 -8.31 2.50 -8.57
C LYS A 47 -6.83 2.63 -8.88
N PHE A 48 -5.96 2.04 -8.04
CA PHE A 48 -4.52 2.00 -8.27
C PHE A 48 -4.16 1.34 -9.60
N LEU A 49 -4.75 0.18 -9.91
CA LEU A 49 -4.46 -0.58 -11.14
C LEU A 49 -4.75 0.19 -12.43
N ILE A 50 -5.70 1.12 -12.41
CA ILE A 50 -6.06 1.94 -13.58
C ILE A 50 -5.46 3.35 -13.55
N THR A 51 -4.74 3.71 -12.48
CA THR A 51 -4.13 5.05 -12.34
C THR A 51 -2.72 5.02 -12.93
N PRO A 52 -2.38 5.84 -13.91
CA PRO A 52 -1.02 5.91 -14.46
C PRO A 52 0.00 6.34 -13.42
N HIS A 53 1.26 5.89 -13.53
CA HIS A 53 2.38 6.28 -12.65
C HIS A 53 2.56 7.81 -12.54
N THR A 54 2.31 8.53 -13.62
CA THR A 54 2.38 10.00 -13.68
C THR A 54 1.37 10.73 -12.79
N ARG A 55 0.41 10.02 -12.19
CA ARG A 55 -0.60 10.59 -11.27
C ARG A 55 -0.23 10.49 -9.80
N PHE A 56 0.91 9.87 -9.46
CA PHE A 56 1.40 9.70 -8.08
C PHE A 56 2.44 10.75 -7.67
N GLY A 57 2.60 11.82 -8.43
CA GLY A 57 3.48 12.92 -8.11
C GLY A 57 2.90 13.88 -7.08
N ASN A 58 3.72 14.85 -6.68
CA ASN A 58 3.27 15.96 -5.87
C ASN A 58 2.19 16.75 -6.65
N PRO A 59 0.96 16.90 -6.12
CA PRO A 59 -0.11 17.63 -6.81
C PRO A 59 0.20 19.12 -7.05
N ARG A 60 1.22 19.67 -6.37
CA ARG A 60 1.70 21.05 -6.56
C ARG A 60 2.86 21.15 -7.55
N ALA A 61 3.36 20.02 -8.06
CA ALA A 61 4.42 20.06 -9.06
C ALA A 61 3.90 20.54 -10.41
N GLU A 62 4.66 21.40 -11.08
CA GLU A 62 4.31 21.90 -12.43
C GLU A 62 4.28 20.79 -13.48
N LYS A 63 5.06 19.75 -13.28
CA LYS A 63 5.17 18.62 -14.21
C LYS A 63 4.82 17.30 -13.52
N ALA A 64 4.17 16.43 -14.27
CA ALA A 64 3.96 15.04 -13.85
C ALA A 64 5.32 14.32 -13.65
N PRO A 65 5.42 13.39 -12.69
CA PRO A 65 6.64 12.61 -12.52
C PRO A 65 6.88 11.74 -13.75
N ASN A 66 8.15 11.57 -14.06
CA ASN A 66 8.64 10.71 -15.14
C ASN A 66 9.30 9.43 -14.60
N TYR A 67 8.98 9.06 -13.37
CA TYR A 67 9.45 7.85 -12.69
C TYR A 67 8.41 7.36 -11.69
N VAL A 68 8.50 6.09 -11.27
CA VAL A 68 7.69 5.51 -10.18
C VAL A 68 8.09 6.19 -8.87
N THR A 69 7.17 6.96 -8.31
CA THR A 69 7.42 7.75 -7.10
C THR A 69 7.24 6.95 -5.82
N TYR A 70 7.73 7.48 -4.69
CA TYR A 70 7.51 6.92 -3.37
C TYR A 70 6.03 6.60 -3.08
N PRO A 71 5.05 7.52 -3.28
CA PRO A 71 3.64 7.21 -3.04
C PRO A 71 3.09 6.10 -3.94
N ASP A 72 3.57 6.00 -5.19
CA ASP A 72 3.21 4.92 -6.11
C ASP A 72 3.72 3.58 -5.59
N ALA A 73 5.01 3.50 -5.24
CA ALA A 73 5.63 2.29 -4.70
C ALA A 73 4.97 1.81 -3.40
N CYS A 74 4.70 2.71 -2.45
CA CYS A 74 4.02 2.38 -1.21
C CYS A 74 2.59 1.88 -1.43
N THR A 75 1.86 2.52 -2.36
CA THR A 75 0.51 2.07 -2.73
C THR A 75 0.54 0.68 -3.35
N TRP A 76 1.52 0.42 -4.19
CA TRP A 76 1.71 -0.88 -4.84
C TRP A 76 2.00 -1.98 -3.82
N LEU A 77 2.94 -1.72 -2.92
CA LEU A 77 3.31 -2.66 -1.86
C LEU A 77 2.10 -2.98 -0.96
N GLY A 78 1.37 -1.96 -0.53
CA GLY A 78 0.13 -2.13 0.22
C GLY A 78 -0.93 -2.91 -0.54
N ALA A 79 -1.06 -2.70 -1.85
CA ALA A 79 -1.98 -3.44 -2.71
C ALA A 79 -1.61 -4.93 -2.83
N LEU A 80 -0.31 -5.25 -2.93
CA LEU A 80 0.20 -6.64 -2.93
C LEU A 80 -0.12 -7.34 -1.60
N TRP A 81 0.13 -6.69 -0.48
CA TRP A 81 -0.20 -7.24 0.84
C TRP A 81 -1.70 -7.44 1.04
N PHE A 82 -2.49 -6.44 0.65
CA PHE A 82 -3.94 -6.54 0.71
C PHE A 82 -4.47 -7.71 -0.15
N SER A 83 -4.04 -7.80 -1.40
CA SER A 83 -4.48 -8.86 -2.31
C SER A 83 -4.14 -10.26 -1.80
N LYS A 84 -2.97 -10.42 -1.15
CA LYS A 84 -2.55 -11.65 -0.47
C LYS A 84 -3.46 -11.94 0.74
N ALA A 85 -3.71 -10.94 1.59
CA ALA A 85 -4.54 -11.07 2.79
C ALA A 85 -5.97 -11.51 2.46
N VAL A 86 -6.56 -10.93 1.40
CA VAL A 86 -7.92 -11.30 0.94
C VAL A 86 -7.95 -12.51 -0.01
N LYS A 87 -6.78 -13.13 -0.27
CA LYS A 87 -6.60 -14.30 -1.13
C LYS A 87 -7.11 -14.10 -2.57
N ASN A 88 -7.02 -12.88 -3.09
CA ASN A 88 -7.45 -12.53 -4.44
C ASN A 88 -6.31 -12.72 -5.45
N LYS A 89 -6.27 -13.88 -6.09
CA LYS A 89 -5.22 -14.25 -7.06
C LYS A 89 -5.24 -13.43 -8.34
N ASP A 90 -6.42 -13.07 -8.84
CA ASP A 90 -6.56 -12.18 -10.01
C ASP A 90 -5.92 -10.81 -9.74
N MET A 91 -6.25 -10.24 -8.59
CA MET A 91 -5.68 -8.95 -8.17
C MET A 91 -4.15 -9.02 -8.02
N GLN A 92 -3.61 -10.09 -7.43
CA GLN A 92 -2.17 -10.32 -7.34
C GLN A 92 -1.52 -10.37 -8.73
N GLN A 93 -2.12 -11.10 -9.66
CA GLN A 93 -1.63 -11.24 -11.03
C GLN A 93 -1.63 -9.89 -11.77
N ARG A 94 -2.70 -9.13 -11.68
CA ARG A 94 -2.82 -7.79 -12.29
C ARG A 94 -1.80 -6.79 -11.69
N LEU A 95 -1.52 -6.89 -10.40
CA LEU A 95 -0.46 -6.07 -9.75
C LEU A 95 0.93 -6.44 -10.27
N LYS A 96 1.18 -7.72 -10.50
CA LYS A 96 2.42 -8.18 -11.13
C LYS A 96 2.50 -7.73 -12.59
N GLU A 97 1.43 -7.86 -13.37
CA GLU A 97 1.37 -7.43 -14.77
C GLU A 97 1.59 -5.93 -14.94
N ARG A 98 1.10 -5.10 -14.00
CA ARG A 98 1.41 -3.67 -13.95
C ARG A 98 2.92 -3.40 -13.85
N PHE A 99 3.71 -4.30 -13.26
CA PHE A 99 5.15 -4.14 -13.08
C PHE A 99 5.95 -4.54 -14.34
N GLU A 100 5.44 -5.46 -15.18
CA GLU A 100 6.17 -6.00 -16.32
C GLU A 100 6.72 -4.94 -17.29
N PRO A 101 5.98 -3.88 -17.64
CA PRO A 101 6.48 -2.82 -18.52
C PRO A 101 7.75 -2.14 -17.99
N LEU A 102 7.97 -2.11 -16.67
CA LEU A 102 9.18 -1.53 -16.07
C LEU A 102 10.46 -2.33 -16.39
N PHE A 103 10.34 -3.57 -16.84
CA PHE A 103 11.50 -4.31 -17.37
C PHE A 103 11.77 -4.00 -18.84
N THR A 104 10.84 -3.41 -19.57
CA THR A 104 10.88 -3.25 -21.02
C THR A 104 10.52 -1.82 -21.48
N THR A 105 9.28 -1.59 -21.83
CA THR A 105 8.80 -0.36 -22.49
C THR A 105 8.79 0.86 -21.57
N GLU A 106 8.66 0.67 -20.26
CA GLU A 106 8.63 1.72 -19.25
C GLU A 106 9.88 1.68 -18.34
N LYS A 107 10.98 1.08 -18.80
CA LYS A 107 12.21 0.96 -18.02
C LYS A 107 12.76 2.32 -17.57
N ASN A 108 12.53 3.36 -18.35
CA ASN A 108 12.89 4.73 -18.01
C ASN A 108 12.08 5.31 -16.83
N MET A 109 10.96 4.68 -16.44
CA MET A 109 10.19 5.05 -15.26
C MET A 109 10.79 4.51 -13.96
N LEU A 110 11.75 3.59 -14.01
CA LEU A 110 12.47 3.16 -12.82
C LEU A 110 13.34 4.31 -12.30
N PRO A 111 13.18 4.75 -11.03
CA PRO A 111 13.98 5.82 -10.49
C PRO A 111 15.45 5.43 -10.36
N ARG A 112 16.34 6.45 -10.38
CA ARG A 112 17.76 6.24 -10.07
C ARG A 112 17.92 5.78 -8.62
N MET A 113 18.92 4.93 -8.39
CA MET A 113 19.21 4.36 -7.06
C MET A 113 20.09 5.32 -6.23
N VAL A 114 19.63 6.57 -6.03
CA VAL A 114 20.43 7.65 -5.43
C VAL A 114 19.76 8.32 -4.24
N HIS A 115 18.60 7.81 -3.81
CA HIS A 115 17.84 8.39 -2.73
C HIS A 115 16.93 7.34 -2.10
N VAL A 116 16.71 7.42 -0.77
CA VAL A 116 15.84 6.45 -0.06
C VAL A 116 14.44 6.38 -0.65
N ASP A 117 13.81 7.52 -0.94
CA ASP A 117 12.49 7.58 -1.57
C ASP A 117 12.44 6.89 -2.95
N TYR A 118 13.57 6.81 -3.64
CA TYR A 118 13.68 6.11 -4.91
C TYR A 118 13.92 4.62 -4.70
N ASN A 119 14.72 4.28 -3.70
CA ASN A 119 15.08 2.90 -3.40
C ASN A 119 13.92 2.08 -2.88
N VAL A 120 12.89 2.70 -2.28
CA VAL A 120 11.66 2.00 -1.85
C VAL A 120 10.97 1.25 -2.99
N VAL A 121 11.18 1.67 -4.24
CA VAL A 121 10.65 0.96 -5.42
C VAL A 121 11.13 -0.48 -5.46
N GLY A 122 12.34 -0.77 -4.97
CA GLY A 122 12.89 -2.12 -4.88
C GLY A 122 12.07 -3.10 -4.03
N ALA A 123 11.30 -2.59 -3.06
CA ALA A 123 10.44 -3.43 -2.24
C ALA A 123 9.30 -4.08 -3.04
N VAL A 124 8.83 -3.44 -4.11
CA VAL A 124 7.72 -3.95 -4.94
C VAL A 124 8.10 -5.24 -5.67
N PRO A 125 9.20 -5.30 -6.46
CA PRO A 125 9.59 -6.54 -7.13
C PRO A 125 10.04 -7.62 -6.12
N LEU A 126 10.64 -7.28 -4.98
CA LEU A 126 10.92 -8.26 -3.94
C LEU A 126 9.63 -8.89 -3.40
N GLU A 127 8.59 -8.11 -3.12
CA GLU A 127 7.31 -8.63 -2.65
C GLU A 127 6.64 -9.51 -3.72
N ILE A 128 6.68 -9.12 -5.00
CA ILE A 128 6.19 -9.95 -6.12
C ILE A 128 6.90 -11.31 -6.14
N TYR A 129 8.23 -11.31 -5.98
CA TYR A 129 9.02 -12.55 -5.91
C TYR A 129 8.68 -13.38 -4.67
N MET A 130 8.62 -12.77 -3.48
CA MET A 130 8.29 -13.44 -2.22
C MET A 130 6.87 -14.06 -2.24
N GLN A 131 5.93 -13.44 -2.94
CA GLN A 131 4.60 -13.99 -3.14
C GLN A 131 4.57 -15.10 -4.22
N LYS A 132 5.70 -15.44 -4.84
CA LYS A 132 5.83 -16.41 -5.93
C LYS A 132 5.00 -16.06 -7.17
N LEU A 133 4.86 -14.78 -7.45
CA LEU A 133 4.15 -14.27 -8.61
C LEU A 133 5.10 -14.01 -9.79
N GLY A 134 6.35 -13.68 -9.52
CA GLY A 134 7.40 -13.39 -10.48
C GLY A 134 8.60 -14.31 -10.35
N ASP A 135 9.43 -14.34 -11.38
CA ASP A 135 10.66 -15.11 -11.48
C ASP A 135 11.87 -14.38 -10.86
N ARG A 136 13.07 -14.91 -11.06
CA ARG A 136 14.33 -14.40 -10.51
C ARG A 136 14.63 -12.94 -10.90
N LYS A 137 14.16 -12.46 -12.07
CA LYS A 137 14.42 -11.06 -12.50
C LYS A 137 13.84 -10.03 -11.54
N TYR A 138 12.72 -10.36 -10.88
CA TYR A 138 12.12 -9.49 -9.85
C TYR A 138 12.99 -9.39 -8.61
N PHE A 139 13.51 -10.52 -8.14
CA PHE A 139 14.46 -10.57 -7.03
C PHE A 139 15.71 -9.75 -7.35
N ASP A 140 16.32 -9.98 -8.52
CA ASP A 140 17.55 -9.33 -8.91
C ASP A 140 17.39 -7.80 -9.01
N LEU A 141 16.26 -7.32 -9.54
CA LEU A 141 15.96 -5.88 -9.56
C LEU A 141 15.80 -5.32 -8.15
N GLY A 142 15.04 -5.98 -7.29
CA GLY A 142 14.82 -5.52 -5.92
C GLY A 142 16.10 -5.51 -5.10
N MET A 143 16.92 -6.55 -5.20
CA MET A 143 18.24 -6.61 -4.54
C MET A 143 19.17 -5.50 -5.04
N LYS A 144 19.15 -5.19 -6.32
CA LYS A 144 19.93 -4.08 -6.85
C LYS A 144 19.56 -2.74 -6.18
N TYR A 145 18.29 -2.48 -5.89
CA TYR A 145 17.87 -1.31 -5.12
C TYR A 145 18.33 -1.39 -3.66
N ALA A 146 18.23 -2.57 -3.04
CA ALA A 146 18.64 -2.76 -1.65
C ALA A 146 20.16 -2.59 -1.47
N ASP A 147 20.95 -3.22 -2.34
CA ASP A 147 22.42 -3.21 -2.25
C ASP A 147 22.99 -1.78 -2.45
N THR A 148 22.39 -0.99 -3.33
CA THR A 148 22.81 0.41 -3.56
C THR A 148 22.61 1.33 -2.34
N GLN A 149 21.90 0.91 -1.32
CA GLN A 149 21.88 1.66 -0.06
C GLN A 149 23.23 1.63 0.67
N TRP A 150 24.04 0.62 0.42
CA TRP A 150 25.34 0.39 1.06
C TRP A 150 26.52 0.75 0.17
N GLU A 151 26.31 0.83 -1.13
CA GLU A 151 27.34 1.07 -2.12
C GLU A 151 27.24 2.49 -2.68
N VAL A 152 28.33 3.24 -2.64
CA VAL A 152 28.40 4.57 -3.25
C VAL A 152 28.40 4.43 -4.75
N PRO A 153 27.43 5.02 -5.50
CA PRO A 153 27.45 4.96 -6.96
C PRO A 153 28.71 5.57 -7.55
N VAL A 154 29.15 5.05 -8.68
CA VAL A 154 30.35 5.55 -9.39
C VAL A 154 30.21 7.02 -9.76
N ASP A 155 28.98 7.45 -10.10
CA ASP A 155 28.62 8.82 -10.47
C ASP A 155 28.15 9.68 -9.27
N ALA A 156 28.40 9.22 -8.03
CA ALA A 156 28.07 9.96 -6.83
C ALA A 156 28.85 11.28 -6.77
N LYS A 157 28.20 12.32 -6.27
CA LYS A 157 28.80 13.64 -6.07
C LYS A 157 29.86 13.62 -4.97
N PRO A 158 30.78 14.59 -4.95
CA PRO A 158 31.83 14.65 -3.93
C PRO A 158 31.29 14.65 -2.49
N GLU A 159 30.23 15.39 -2.23
CA GLU A 159 29.58 15.45 -0.91
C GLU A 159 28.99 14.08 -0.49
N GLU A 160 28.39 13.33 -1.42
CA GLU A 160 27.85 12.00 -1.16
C GLU A 160 28.98 11.02 -0.81
N LYS A 161 30.11 11.09 -1.53
CA LYS A 161 31.32 10.29 -1.24
C LYS A 161 31.91 10.63 0.13
N ALA A 162 31.88 11.92 0.53
CA ALA A 162 32.38 12.35 1.82
C ALA A 162 31.57 11.76 2.98
N TYR A 163 30.24 11.67 2.87
CA TYR A 163 29.39 11.02 3.87
C TYR A 163 29.69 9.53 3.99
N ALA A 164 29.81 8.82 2.86
CA ALA A 164 30.16 7.40 2.86
C ALA A 164 31.52 7.15 3.53
N GLY A 165 32.51 8.00 3.28
CA GLY A 165 33.84 7.94 3.90
C GLY A 165 33.83 8.11 5.40
N GLN A 166 32.78 8.71 5.97
CA GLN A 166 32.56 8.86 7.42
C GLN A 166 31.75 7.69 8.02
N GLY A 167 31.40 6.68 7.25
CA GLY A 167 30.60 5.54 7.69
C GLY A 167 29.09 5.83 7.76
N TYR A 168 28.65 6.97 7.24
CA TYR A 168 27.24 7.27 7.08
C TYR A 168 26.71 6.74 5.75
N TYR A 169 25.39 6.65 5.64
CA TYR A 169 24.76 6.48 4.34
C TYR A 169 25.26 7.57 3.38
N TRP A 170 25.64 7.20 2.17
CA TRP A 170 26.05 8.15 1.15
C TRP A 170 24.88 9.01 0.66
N GLN A 171 23.63 8.58 0.93
CA GLN A 171 22.43 9.32 0.59
C GLN A 171 22.28 10.50 1.56
N THR A 172 22.30 11.70 1.03
CA THR A 172 22.44 12.96 1.78
C THR A 172 21.17 13.40 2.54
N ARG A 173 20.10 12.62 2.51
CA ARG A 173 18.85 12.90 3.24
C ARG A 173 18.62 11.85 4.30
N VAL A 174 18.87 12.24 5.53
CA VAL A 174 18.41 11.51 6.70
C VAL A 174 17.15 12.21 7.19
N TRP A 175 16.00 11.62 6.97
CA TRP A 175 14.77 12.03 7.61
C TRP A 175 14.61 11.23 8.91
N ILE A 176 13.83 11.75 9.86
CA ILE A 176 13.60 11.06 11.14
C ILE A 176 12.84 9.74 10.96
N ASP A 177 12.24 9.54 9.80
CA ASP A 177 11.45 8.37 9.39
C ASP A 177 12.19 7.44 8.40
N ASP A 178 13.43 7.75 8.05
CA ASP A 178 14.34 6.89 7.31
C ASP A 178 15.14 6.00 8.30
#